data_6bb27720ccc605ea955eebcf3fbc3d65
#
_entry.id   6bb27720ccc605ea955eebcf3fbc3d65
#
_cell.length_a   1.000
_cell.length_b   1.000
_cell.length_c   1.000
_cell.angle_alpha   90.00
_cell.angle_beta   90.00
_cell.angle_gamma   90.00
#
_symmetry.space_group_name_H-M   'P 1'
#
loop_
_entity.id
_entity.type
_entity.pdbx_description
1 polymer ?
#
loop_
_entity_poly.entity_id
_entity_poly.type
_entity_poly.pdbx_seq_one_letter_code
_entity_poly.pdbx_strand_id
1 'polypeptide(L)'
;MSTCRILCSGVKLSHLDDEFRQIGIPSPCLTPSTVGRLQGGNMAVVEIFDLTRAPEFEELLGKANGRLALEETVPEDVRTDILQVADVISNTETGELSELDPYLLSALQSGASRALFALFRIEDPKEQRRRLRLTIEQMRHALRDVNEGLHVREGADTKDIAIWLAEVMDVPQARLADLVGASPRQLQRWINREDPTYPKDDNAYRVRIIARIVNQLRHALTARGVLNWFEHPHPELKGDAPFALLPTKGSSSLQNVEFLLRLASSARSHSAT
;
A
#
# COMPACT_ATOMS: atom_id res chain seq x y z
N MET A 1 32.75 32.12 18.27
CA MET A 1 31.29 32.12 18.24
C MET A 1 30.85 31.91 16.78
N SER A 2 30.60 30.66 16.38
CA SER A 2 30.16 30.33 15.02
C SER A 2 28.98 29.39 15.15
N THR A 3 27.83 29.90 14.79
CA THR A 3 26.55 29.25 14.90
C THR A 3 26.37 28.30 13.71
N CYS A 4 26.45 27.00 13.96
CA CYS A 4 26.15 25.97 12.97
C CYS A 4 24.63 25.80 12.91
N ARG A 5 24.00 26.30 11.85
CA ARG A 5 22.60 26.04 11.53
C ARG A 5 22.51 24.69 10.80
N ILE A 6 22.08 23.67 11.52
CA ILE A 6 21.67 22.41 10.90
C ILE A 6 20.23 22.63 10.41
N LEU A 7 20.07 22.67 9.09
CA LEU A 7 18.76 22.62 8.42
C LEU A 7 18.21 21.18 8.54
N CYS A 8 17.38 20.94 9.54
CA CYS A 8 16.51 19.78 9.52
C CYS A 8 15.42 20.03 8.48
N SER A 9 15.55 19.40 7.32
CA SER A 9 14.47 19.31 6.33
C SER A 9 13.30 18.52 6.93
N GLY A 10 12.28 19.25 7.39
CA GLY A 10 11.12 18.69 8.07
C GLY A 10 10.21 17.93 7.12
N VAL A 11 10.32 16.63 7.13
CA VAL A 11 9.18 15.78 6.78
C VAL A 11 8.20 15.87 7.95
N LYS A 12 7.05 16.50 7.74
CA LYS A 12 5.99 16.56 8.74
C LYS A 12 5.41 15.16 8.96
N LEU A 13 5.82 14.51 10.02
CA LEU A 13 5.23 13.27 10.57
C LEU A 13 3.85 13.51 11.23
N SER A 14 3.12 14.55 10.81
CA SER A 14 1.86 14.95 11.42
C SER A 14 0.74 13.92 11.29
N HIS A 15 0.83 12.97 10.37
CA HIS A 15 -0.21 11.95 10.22
C HIS A 15 -0.05 10.77 11.19
N LEU A 16 1.16 10.43 11.58
CA LEU A 16 1.39 9.35 12.56
C LEU A 16 1.05 9.79 13.98
N ASP A 17 1.27 11.06 14.32
CA ASP A 17 0.92 11.60 15.65
C ASP A 17 -0.60 11.63 15.92
N ASP A 18 -1.42 11.80 14.89
CA ASP A 18 -2.88 11.80 15.04
C ASP A 18 -3.44 10.38 15.25
N GLU A 19 -2.88 9.35 14.57
CA GLU A 19 -3.25 7.96 14.83
C GLU A 19 -2.85 7.51 16.25
N PHE A 20 -1.66 7.91 16.73
CA PHE A 20 -1.21 7.59 18.09
C PHE A 20 -2.04 8.28 19.17
N ARG A 21 -2.53 9.52 18.93
CA ARG A 21 -3.41 10.22 19.86
C ARG A 21 -4.80 9.61 19.98
N GLN A 22 -5.34 9.03 18.90
CA GLN A 22 -6.65 8.37 18.94
C GLN A 22 -6.65 7.06 19.75
N ILE A 23 -5.49 6.43 19.93
CA ILE A 23 -5.35 5.18 20.69
C ILE A 23 -4.85 5.43 22.12
N GLY A 24 -4.72 6.69 22.57
CA GLY A 24 -4.32 7.04 23.93
C GLY A 24 -2.86 6.68 24.30
N ILE A 25 -1.99 6.48 23.32
CA ILE A 25 -0.59 6.14 23.51
C ILE A 25 0.23 7.46 23.52
N PRO A 26 1.02 7.74 24.57
CA PRO A 26 1.88 8.92 24.57
C PRO A 26 2.93 8.78 23.49
N SER A 27 3.09 9.82 22.67
CA SER A 27 4.15 9.90 21.64
C SER A 27 5.50 9.59 22.26
N PRO A 28 6.32 8.73 21.67
CA PRO A 28 7.66 8.49 22.14
C PRO A 28 8.50 9.73 21.88
N CYS A 29 8.63 10.60 22.87
CA CYS A 29 9.66 11.63 22.86
C CYS A 29 11.03 10.93 22.87
N LEU A 30 11.61 10.77 21.71
CA LEU A 30 13.03 10.44 21.59
C LEU A 30 13.83 11.65 22.07
N THR A 31 14.20 11.63 23.34
CA THR A 31 15.17 12.58 23.87
C THR A 31 16.54 12.28 23.25
N PRO A 32 17.27 13.28 22.75
CA PRO A 32 18.58 13.08 22.12
C PRO A 32 19.70 12.97 23.19
N SER A 33 19.58 12.02 24.08
CA SER A 33 20.57 11.82 25.16
C SER A 33 20.93 10.35 25.28
N THR A 34 21.57 9.80 24.28
CA THR A 34 22.53 8.69 24.44
C THR A 34 23.24 8.44 23.11
N VAL A 35 23.90 9.46 22.57
CA VAL A 35 24.96 9.22 21.60
C VAL A 35 26.22 8.92 22.40
N GLY A 36 26.34 7.66 22.84
CA GLY A 36 27.57 7.09 23.31
C GLY A 36 28.56 7.07 22.15
N ARG A 37 29.66 7.81 22.30
CA ARG A 37 30.79 7.86 21.38
C ARG A 37 31.39 6.44 21.28
N LEU A 38 30.95 5.64 20.33
CA LEU A 38 31.65 4.42 19.92
C LEU A 38 32.75 4.84 18.93
N GLN A 39 33.98 4.98 19.45
CA GLN A 39 35.19 5.03 18.64
C GLN A 39 35.48 3.61 18.14
N GLY A 40 35.63 3.49 16.83
CA GLY A 40 36.30 2.35 16.20
C GLY A 40 35.41 1.43 15.39
N GLY A 41 35.39 1.61 14.08
CA GLY A 41 35.32 0.54 13.10
C GLY A 41 33.94 0.03 12.73
N ASN A 42 33.69 0.04 11.49
CA ASN A 42 32.55 -0.37 10.67
C ASN A 42 31.43 0.68 10.65
N MET A 43 31.48 1.51 9.63
CA MET A 43 30.26 2.14 9.14
C MET A 43 29.31 0.97 8.80
N ALA A 44 28.25 0.82 9.59
CA ALA A 44 27.15 -0.05 9.22
C ALA A 44 26.72 0.44 7.83
N VAL A 45 26.86 -0.41 6.83
CA VAL A 45 26.30 -0.14 5.50
C VAL A 45 24.81 -0.05 5.73
N VAL A 46 24.24 1.13 5.61
CA VAL A 46 22.79 1.30 5.61
C VAL A 46 22.31 0.56 4.38
N GLU A 47 21.71 -0.62 4.57
CA GLU A 47 21.12 -1.35 3.47
C GLU A 47 19.93 -0.53 2.95
N ILE A 48 20.04 -0.04 1.73
CA ILE A 48 18.99 0.66 1.02
C ILE A 48 18.06 -0.41 0.40
N PHE A 49 16.75 -0.20 0.49
CA PHE A 49 15.80 -1.06 -0.22
C PHE A 49 15.97 -0.84 -1.73
N ASP A 50 16.58 -1.80 -2.38
CA ASP A 50 16.63 -1.89 -3.82
C ASP A 50 15.46 -2.76 -4.31
N LEU A 51 14.71 -2.26 -5.29
CA LEU A 51 13.61 -2.99 -5.92
C LEU A 51 14.04 -4.35 -6.47
N THR A 52 15.31 -4.50 -6.84
CA THR A 52 15.90 -5.77 -7.30
C THR A 52 15.93 -6.83 -6.20
N ARG A 53 15.86 -6.44 -4.91
CA ARG A 53 15.80 -7.35 -3.75
C ARG A 53 14.38 -7.74 -3.33
N ALA A 54 13.36 -7.21 -3.98
CA ALA A 54 11.98 -7.55 -3.65
C ALA A 54 11.69 -9.06 -3.71
N PRO A 55 12.22 -9.85 -4.68
CA PRO A 55 12.06 -11.31 -4.67
C PRO A 55 12.68 -11.98 -3.45
N GLU A 56 13.86 -11.53 -3.02
CA GLU A 56 14.56 -12.04 -1.84
C GLU A 56 13.71 -11.82 -0.56
N PHE A 57 13.20 -10.61 -0.39
CA PHE A 57 12.36 -10.29 0.78
C PHE A 57 11.00 -10.99 0.74
N GLU A 58 10.40 -11.16 -0.44
CA GLU A 58 9.16 -11.95 -0.57
C GLU A 58 9.38 -13.40 -0.10
N GLU A 59 10.47 -14.03 -0.53
CA GLU A 59 10.83 -15.40 -0.16
C GLU A 59 11.12 -15.51 1.35
N LEU A 60 11.90 -14.56 1.90
CA LEU A 60 12.25 -14.52 3.32
C LEU A 60 11.00 -14.42 4.19
N LEU A 61 10.11 -13.48 3.89
CA LEU A 61 8.84 -13.33 4.58
C LEU A 61 7.93 -14.54 4.39
N GLY A 62 7.99 -15.22 3.24
CA GLY A 62 7.27 -16.47 3.00
C GLY A 62 7.70 -17.60 3.93
N LYS A 63 9.01 -17.79 4.10
CA LYS A 63 9.60 -18.75 5.05
C LYS A 63 9.21 -18.41 6.48
N ALA A 64 9.34 -17.13 6.86
CA ALA A 64 8.95 -16.66 8.19
C ALA A 64 7.47 -16.94 8.49
N ASN A 65 6.55 -16.65 7.54
CA ASN A 65 5.13 -16.94 7.73
C ASN A 65 4.82 -18.43 7.85
N GLY A 66 5.49 -19.28 7.07
CA GLY A 66 5.38 -20.74 7.16
C GLY A 66 5.77 -21.25 8.54
N ARG A 67 6.88 -20.75 9.10
CA ARG A 67 7.34 -21.13 10.46
C ARG A 67 6.39 -20.64 11.54
N LEU A 68 5.92 -19.39 11.47
CA LEU A 68 4.93 -18.85 12.41
C LEU A 68 3.61 -19.65 12.41
N ALA A 69 3.31 -20.40 11.36
CA ALA A 69 2.12 -21.26 11.33
C ALA A 69 2.28 -22.52 12.15
N LEU A 70 3.51 -23.00 12.35
CA LEU A 70 3.83 -24.28 12.98
C LEU A 70 4.25 -24.14 14.45
N GLU A 71 4.78 -22.99 14.84
CA GLU A 71 5.37 -22.77 16.16
C GLU A 71 4.36 -22.11 17.12
N GLU A 72 4.48 -22.35 18.42
CA GLU A 72 3.64 -21.72 19.45
C GLU A 72 4.09 -20.31 19.82
N THR A 73 5.37 -20.02 19.64
CA THR A 73 5.99 -18.72 19.90
C THR A 73 6.71 -18.24 18.65
N VAL A 74 7.13 -16.98 18.61
CA VAL A 74 7.92 -16.41 17.51
C VAL A 74 9.37 -16.90 17.65
N PRO A 75 9.88 -17.73 16.72
CA PRO A 75 11.26 -18.17 16.75
C PRO A 75 12.23 -16.99 16.57
N GLU A 76 13.45 -17.09 17.15
CA GLU A 76 14.40 -15.97 17.13
C GLU A 76 14.93 -15.64 15.72
N ASP A 77 15.13 -16.67 14.89
CA ASP A 77 15.52 -16.47 13.48
C ASP A 77 14.39 -15.78 12.68
N VAL A 78 13.13 -16.15 12.89
CA VAL A 78 11.98 -15.47 12.27
C VAL A 78 11.88 -14.03 12.76
N ARG A 79 12.15 -13.77 14.03
CA ARG A 79 12.24 -12.41 14.57
C ARG A 79 13.31 -11.61 13.84
N THR A 80 14.49 -12.19 13.67
CA THR A 80 15.63 -11.57 12.98
C THR A 80 15.28 -11.24 11.52
N ASP A 81 14.69 -12.20 10.80
CA ASP A 81 14.25 -12.00 9.41
C ASP A 81 13.25 -10.84 9.26
N ILE A 82 12.26 -10.80 10.16
CA ILE A 82 11.26 -9.71 10.14
C ILE A 82 11.90 -8.36 10.44
N LEU A 83 12.81 -8.32 11.42
CA LEU A 83 13.54 -7.10 11.79
C LEU A 83 14.38 -6.59 10.63
N GLN A 84 15.11 -7.47 9.94
CA GLN A 84 15.93 -7.12 8.79
C GLN A 84 15.06 -6.49 7.68
N VAL A 85 13.96 -7.13 7.30
CA VAL A 85 13.07 -6.60 6.25
C VAL A 85 12.44 -5.28 6.68
N ALA A 86 11.98 -5.18 7.93
CA ALA A 86 11.35 -3.96 8.44
C ALA A 86 12.36 -2.80 8.52
N ASP A 87 13.60 -3.07 8.91
CA ASP A 87 14.67 -2.06 8.98
C ASP A 87 14.99 -1.51 7.59
N VAL A 88 15.19 -2.39 6.61
CA VAL A 88 15.46 -1.99 5.23
C VAL A 88 14.31 -1.16 4.67
N ILE A 89 13.06 -1.58 4.83
CA ILE A 89 11.88 -0.83 4.34
C ILE A 89 11.76 0.54 5.05
N SER A 90 12.05 0.60 6.36
CA SER A 90 11.88 1.83 7.16
C SER A 90 13.00 2.85 6.91
N ASN A 91 14.21 2.38 6.59
CA ASN A 91 15.37 3.23 6.39
C ASN A 91 15.59 3.62 4.91
N THR A 92 14.77 3.11 4.00
CA THR A 92 14.88 3.47 2.59
C THR A 92 14.50 4.93 2.38
N GLU A 93 15.41 5.70 1.83
CA GLU A 93 15.15 7.09 1.47
C GLU A 93 14.06 7.17 0.40
N THR A 94 13.16 8.14 0.54
CA THR A 94 12.00 8.34 -0.34
C THR A 94 12.36 8.57 -1.81
N GLY A 95 13.61 8.85 -2.13
CA GLY A 95 14.08 9.10 -3.49
C GLY A 95 14.02 7.89 -4.43
N GLU A 96 14.43 6.70 -3.96
CA GLU A 96 14.41 5.48 -4.78
C GLU A 96 13.03 4.82 -4.80
N LEU A 97 12.27 4.99 -3.71
CA LEU A 97 10.89 4.53 -3.63
C LEU A 97 9.89 5.46 -4.35
N SER A 98 10.31 6.64 -4.83
CA SER A 98 9.46 7.53 -5.64
C SER A 98 9.04 6.91 -6.97
N GLU A 99 9.72 5.85 -7.40
CA GLU A 99 9.33 5.06 -8.55
C GLU A 99 8.20 4.05 -8.24
N LEU A 100 8.02 3.71 -6.96
CA LEU A 100 6.90 2.88 -6.53
C LEU A 100 5.61 3.69 -6.49
N ASP A 101 4.53 2.99 -6.74
CA ASP A 101 3.20 3.47 -6.46
C ASP A 101 3.09 3.89 -4.98
N PRO A 102 2.58 5.10 -4.66
CA PRO A 102 2.45 5.58 -3.30
C PRO A 102 1.69 4.64 -2.36
N TYR A 103 0.73 3.87 -2.90
CA TYR A 103 -0.03 2.89 -2.12
C TYR A 103 0.78 1.64 -1.80
N LEU A 104 1.61 1.20 -2.73
CA LEU A 104 2.51 0.08 -2.54
C LEU A 104 3.55 0.42 -1.48
N LEU A 105 4.15 1.60 -1.60
CA LEU A 105 5.06 2.14 -0.59
C LEU A 105 4.40 2.23 0.78
N SER A 106 3.20 2.80 0.85
CA SER A 106 2.43 2.87 2.11
C SER A 106 2.11 1.49 2.67
N ALA A 107 1.81 0.48 1.83
CA ALA A 107 1.57 -0.88 2.26
C ALA A 107 2.82 -1.51 2.88
N LEU A 108 3.98 -1.33 2.28
CA LEU A 108 5.26 -1.81 2.79
C LEU A 108 5.63 -1.12 4.11
N GLN A 109 5.61 0.21 4.17
CA GLN A 109 5.98 0.97 5.36
C GLN A 109 5.03 0.72 6.53
N SER A 110 3.71 0.71 6.28
CA SER A 110 2.73 0.40 7.34
C SER A 110 2.81 -1.07 7.77
N GLY A 111 3.15 -1.98 6.85
CA GLY A 111 3.43 -3.37 7.15
C GLY A 111 4.63 -3.50 8.07
N ALA A 112 5.76 -2.89 7.73
CA ALA A 112 6.96 -2.88 8.56
C ALA A 112 6.69 -2.34 9.97
N SER A 113 6.03 -1.19 10.08
CA SER A 113 5.69 -0.57 11.36
C SER A 113 4.79 -1.47 12.23
N ARG A 114 3.79 -2.13 11.64
CA ARG A 114 2.90 -3.07 12.34
C ARG A 114 3.62 -4.34 12.76
N ALA A 115 4.57 -4.84 11.94
CA ALA A 115 5.38 -5.99 12.31
C ALA A 115 6.25 -5.68 13.53
N LEU A 116 6.91 -4.51 13.54
CA LEU A 116 7.68 -4.05 14.70
C LEU A 116 6.80 -3.88 15.93
N PHE A 117 5.62 -3.26 15.80
CA PHE A 117 4.67 -3.17 16.89
C PHE A 117 4.28 -4.54 17.45
N ALA A 118 3.97 -5.50 16.59
CA ALA A 118 3.63 -6.86 17.01
C ALA A 118 4.78 -7.55 17.74
N LEU A 119 6.02 -7.38 17.26
CA LEU A 119 7.20 -7.97 17.90
C LEU A 119 7.50 -7.41 19.29
N PHE A 120 7.28 -6.11 19.50
CA PHE A 120 7.77 -5.45 20.72
C PHE A 120 6.68 -5.03 21.71
N ARG A 121 5.40 -5.03 21.31
CA ARG A 121 4.31 -4.51 22.13
C ARG A 121 3.20 -5.53 22.41
N ILE A 122 3.15 -6.64 21.69
CA ILE A 122 2.14 -7.67 21.94
C ILE A 122 2.80 -8.77 22.79
N GLU A 123 2.32 -8.92 24.02
CA GLU A 123 2.85 -9.88 24.98
C GLU A 123 2.21 -11.28 24.84
N ASP A 124 0.93 -11.35 24.43
CA ASP A 124 0.27 -12.65 24.18
C ASP A 124 0.86 -13.32 22.94
N PRO A 125 1.51 -14.49 23.07
CA PRO A 125 2.19 -15.17 21.97
C PRO A 125 1.24 -15.53 20.82
N LYS A 126 -0.01 -15.88 21.11
CA LYS A 126 -1.00 -16.25 20.10
C LYS A 126 -1.43 -15.06 19.28
N GLU A 127 -1.73 -13.94 19.93
CA GLU A 127 -2.11 -12.69 19.25
C GLU A 127 -0.89 -12.10 18.51
N GLN A 128 0.30 -12.13 19.09
CA GLN A 128 1.53 -11.71 18.44
C GLN A 128 1.75 -12.44 17.12
N ARG A 129 1.67 -13.78 17.11
CA ARG A 129 1.80 -14.60 15.90
C ARG A 129 0.70 -14.28 14.88
N ARG A 130 -0.53 -14.17 15.34
CA ARG A 130 -1.66 -13.82 14.47
C ARG A 130 -1.43 -12.50 13.74
N ARG A 131 -1.01 -11.46 14.47
CA ARG A 131 -0.72 -10.14 13.93
C ARG A 131 0.48 -10.16 12.99
N LEU A 132 1.55 -10.85 13.34
CA LEU A 132 2.72 -10.99 12.49
C LEU A 132 2.39 -11.68 11.18
N ARG A 133 1.68 -12.80 11.21
CA ARG A 133 1.29 -13.52 10.00
C ARG A 133 0.46 -12.66 9.06
N LEU A 134 -0.53 -11.94 9.59
CA LEU A 134 -1.36 -11.03 8.79
C LEU A 134 -0.51 -9.93 8.14
N THR A 135 0.38 -9.32 8.91
CA THR A 135 1.23 -8.21 8.45
C THR A 135 2.26 -8.69 7.42
N ILE A 136 2.85 -9.87 7.63
CA ILE A 136 3.78 -10.50 6.68
C ILE A 136 3.09 -10.76 5.35
N GLU A 137 1.87 -11.31 5.36
CA GLU A 137 1.14 -11.54 4.10
C GLU A 137 0.83 -10.24 3.36
N GLN A 138 0.53 -9.16 4.07
CA GLN A 138 0.34 -7.86 3.44
C GLN A 138 1.63 -7.35 2.76
N MET A 139 2.77 -7.44 3.45
CA MET A 139 4.07 -7.07 2.87
C MET A 139 4.45 -7.97 1.69
N ARG A 140 4.23 -9.28 1.80
CA ARG A 140 4.47 -10.22 0.70
C ARG A 140 3.65 -9.91 -0.54
N HIS A 141 2.36 -9.58 -0.36
CA HIS A 141 1.52 -9.13 -1.47
C HIS A 141 2.10 -7.90 -2.16
N ALA A 142 2.51 -6.91 -1.39
CA ALA A 142 3.11 -5.70 -1.95
C ALA A 142 4.43 -5.99 -2.68
N LEU A 143 5.30 -6.84 -2.13
CA LEU A 143 6.55 -7.26 -2.77
C LEU A 143 6.30 -8.06 -4.06
N ARG A 144 5.29 -8.93 -4.07
CA ARG A 144 4.90 -9.67 -5.28
C ARG A 144 4.45 -8.73 -6.39
N ASP A 145 3.66 -7.72 -6.05
CA ASP A 145 3.23 -6.72 -7.04
C ASP A 145 4.41 -5.95 -7.66
N VAL A 146 5.47 -5.73 -6.87
CA VAL A 146 6.73 -5.18 -7.39
C VAL A 146 7.37 -6.17 -8.36
N ASN A 147 7.51 -7.44 -7.95
CA ASN A 147 8.16 -8.49 -8.73
C ASN A 147 7.46 -8.80 -10.05
N GLU A 148 6.13 -8.81 -10.04
CA GLU A 148 5.30 -9.10 -11.20
C GLU A 148 5.03 -7.86 -12.08
N GLY A 149 5.56 -6.69 -11.68
CA GLY A 149 5.32 -5.44 -12.39
C GLY A 149 3.85 -5.00 -12.39
N LEU A 150 3.06 -5.49 -11.43
CA LEU A 150 1.63 -5.21 -11.30
C LEU A 150 1.34 -3.84 -10.63
N HIS A 151 2.35 -3.03 -10.40
CA HIS A 151 2.19 -1.69 -9.88
C HIS A 151 1.90 -0.69 -11.02
N VAL A 152 0.99 0.24 -10.76
CA VAL A 152 0.69 1.33 -11.70
C VAL A 152 1.36 2.61 -11.22
N ARG A 153 2.12 3.28 -12.11
CA ARG A 153 2.69 4.60 -11.81
C ARG A 153 1.61 5.67 -11.93
N GLU A 154 1.55 6.58 -10.98
CA GLU A 154 0.54 7.66 -10.98
C GLU A 154 0.62 8.54 -12.24
N GLY A 155 1.82 8.69 -12.80
CA GLY A 155 2.09 9.41 -14.05
C GLY A 155 1.96 8.58 -15.33
N ALA A 156 1.55 7.30 -15.26
CA ALA A 156 1.43 6.44 -16.43
C ALA A 156 0.38 6.96 -17.43
N ASP A 157 0.58 6.64 -18.70
CA ASP A 157 -0.42 6.93 -19.74
C ASP A 157 -1.75 6.25 -19.42
N THR A 158 -2.85 6.90 -19.76
CA THR A 158 -4.20 6.39 -19.48
C THR A 158 -4.48 5.06 -20.17
N LYS A 159 -3.81 4.80 -21.29
CA LYS A 159 -3.86 3.50 -21.97
C LYS A 159 -3.22 2.41 -21.10
N ASP A 160 -2.02 2.66 -20.58
CA ASP A 160 -1.32 1.72 -19.72
C ASP A 160 -2.10 1.44 -18.44
N ILE A 161 -2.75 2.46 -17.88
CA ILE A 161 -3.64 2.31 -16.72
C ILE A 161 -4.86 1.45 -17.07
N ALA A 162 -5.45 1.60 -18.26
CA ALA A 162 -6.59 0.78 -18.68
C ALA A 162 -6.18 -0.69 -18.90
N ILE A 163 -5.00 -0.95 -19.47
CA ILE A 163 -4.42 -2.29 -19.62
C ILE A 163 -4.19 -2.90 -18.25
N TRP A 164 -3.52 -2.17 -17.35
CA TRP A 164 -3.27 -2.61 -15.97
C TRP A 164 -4.57 -2.96 -15.23
N LEU A 165 -5.61 -2.13 -15.35
CA LEU A 165 -6.91 -2.42 -14.74
C LEU A 165 -7.51 -3.74 -15.25
N ALA A 166 -7.38 -4.03 -16.54
CA ALA A 166 -7.88 -5.27 -17.11
C ALA A 166 -7.10 -6.50 -16.63
N GLU A 167 -5.79 -6.37 -16.45
CA GLU A 167 -4.91 -7.43 -15.94
C GLU A 167 -5.18 -7.72 -14.46
N VAL A 168 -5.29 -6.67 -13.64
CA VAL A 168 -5.44 -6.80 -12.18
C VAL A 168 -6.85 -7.21 -11.76
N MET A 169 -7.88 -6.70 -12.44
CA MET A 169 -9.26 -6.97 -12.05
C MET A 169 -9.73 -8.38 -12.43
N ASP A 170 -9.19 -8.98 -13.48
CA ASP A 170 -9.56 -10.33 -13.95
C ASP A 170 -11.09 -10.61 -13.85
N VAL A 171 -11.88 -9.67 -14.33
CA VAL A 171 -13.34 -9.75 -14.35
C VAL A 171 -13.87 -9.71 -15.80
N PRO A 172 -15.12 -10.16 -16.05
CA PRO A 172 -15.68 -10.08 -17.41
C PRO A 172 -15.56 -8.66 -17.98
N GLN A 173 -15.07 -8.54 -19.22
CA GLN A 173 -14.84 -7.25 -19.88
C GLN A 173 -16.06 -6.31 -19.87
N ALA A 174 -17.27 -6.88 -19.97
CA ALA A 174 -18.49 -6.09 -19.89
C ALA A 174 -18.61 -5.34 -18.54
N ARG A 175 -18.27 -6.02 -17.43
CA ARG A 175 -18.35 -5.44 -16.09
C ARG A 175 -17.27 -4.36 -15.89
N LEU A 176 -16.06 -4.61 -16.38
CA LEU A 176 -15.01 -3.60 -16.34
C LEU A 176 -15.36 -2.39 -17.24
N ALA A 177 -15.94 -2.64 -18.41
CA ALA A 177 -16.40 -1.58 -19.31
C ALA A 177 -17.45 -0.68 -18.63
N ASP A 178 -18.45 -1.28 -17.98
CA ASP A 178 -19.45 -0.55 -17.21
C ASP A 178 -18.79 0.28 -16.10
N LEU A 179 -17.86 -0.31 -15.37
CA LEU A 179 -17.14 0.37 -14.30
C LEU A 179 -16.38 1.60 -14.81
N VAL A 180 -15.64 1.49 -15.92
CA VAL A 180 -14.89 2.60 -16.51
C VAL A 180 -15.72 3.56 -17.35
N GLY A 181 -17.02 3.29 -17.52
CA GLY A 181 -17.93 4.13 -18.28
C GLY A 181 -17.73 4.05 -19.81
N ALA A 182 -17.34 2.89 -20.31
CA ALA A 182 -17.10 2.63 -21.73
C ALA A 182 -17.98 1.48 -22.25
N SER A 183 -18.15 1.40 -23.58
CA SER A 183 -18.70 0.19 -24.17
C SER A 183 -17.66 -0.95 -24.15
N PRO A 184 -18.07 -2.24 -24.12
CA PRO A 184 -17.13 -3.36 -24.17
C PRO A 184 -16.19 -3.29 -25.39
N ARG A 185 -16.69 -2.87 -26.56
CA ARG A 185 -15.89 -2.67 -27.77
C ARG A 185 -14.86 -1.55 -27.61
N GLN A 186 -15.22 -0.49 -26.90
CA GLN A 186 -14.33 0.64 -26.64
C GLN A 186 -13.22 0.25 -25.66
N LEU A 187 -13.58 -0.46 -24.56
CA LEU A 187 -12.61 -0.99 -23.63
C LEU A 187 -11.66 -1.97 -24.34
N GLN A 188 -12.15 -2.88 -25.16
CA GLN A 188 -11.33 -3.82 -25.92
C GLN A 188 -10.27 -3.12 -26.76
N ARG A 189 -10.61 -1.98 -27.38
CA ARG A 189 -9.64 -1.18 -28.15
C ARG A 189 -8.61 -0.51 -27.23
N TRP A 190 -9.01 -0.02 -26.07
CA TRP A 190 -8.08 0.61 -25.11
C TRP A 190 -7.06 -0.37 -24.54
N ILE A 191 -7.47 -1.61 -24.26
CA ILE A 191 -6.58 -2.63 -23.69
C ILE A 191 -5.75 -3.37 -24.76
N ASN A 192 -6.08 -3.22 -26.04
CA ASN A 192 -5.24 -3.75 -27.11
C ASN A 192 -4.02 -2.84 -27.29
N ARG A 193 -2.82 -3.39 -27.02
CA ARG A 193 -1.56 -2.64 -27.11
C ARG A 193 -1.28 -2.09 -28.50
N GLU A 194 -1.73 -2.80 -29.55
CA GLU A 194 -1.53 -2.42 -30.95
C GLU A 194 -2.53 -1.35 -31.45
N ASP A 195 -3.70 -1.20 -30.82
CA ASP A 195 -4.69 -0.20 -31.22
C ASP A 195 -4.24 1.18 -30.71
N PRO A 196 -4.23 2.24 -31.55
CA PRO A 196 -3.79 3.56 -31.12
C PRO A 196 -4.82 4.31 -30.23
N THR A 197 -5.98 3.72 -29.99
CA THR A 197 -7.02 4.37 -29.18
C THR A 197 -6.74 4.24 -27.68
N TYR A 198 -7.11 5.26 -26.94
CA TYR A 198 -6.94 5.34 -25.49
C TYR A 198 -8.10 6.11 -24.85
N PRO A 199 -8.32 5.98 -23.54
CA PRO A 199 -9.29 6.81 -22.82
C PRO A 199 -8.92 8.29 -22.91
N LYS A 200 -9.88 9.14 -23.22
CA LYS A 200 -9.71 10.60 -23.31
C LYS A 200 -10.67 11.32 -22.38
N ASP A 201 -10.34 12.55 -22.03
CA ASP A 201 -11.19 13.48 -21.28
C ASP A 201 -11.81 12.84 -20.02
N ASP A 202 -13.13 12.85 -19.92
CA ASP A 202 -13.87 12.32 -18.77
C ASP A 202 -13.60 10.83 -18.53
N ASN A 203 -13.42 10.04 -19.59
CA ASN A 203 -13.07 8.62 -19.46
C ASN A 203 -11.65 8.45 -18.91
N ALA A 204 -10.72 9.29 -19.33
CA ALA A 204 -9.36 9.27 -18.80
C ALA A 204 -9.34 9.55 -17.29
N TYR A 205 -10.10 10.58 -16.88
CA TYR A 205 -10.23 10.92 -15.46
C TYR A 205 -10.87 9.79 -14.66
N ARG A 206 -11.98 9.23 -15.15
CA ARG A 206 -12.69 8.11 -14.51
C ARG A 206 -11.79 6.88 -14.36
N VAL A 207 -11.06 6.50 -15.42
CA VAL A 207 -10.11 5.38 -15.41
C VAL A 207 -9.03 5.58 -14.33
N ARG A 208 -8.46 6.79 -14.21
CA ARG A 208 -7.46 7.10 -13.18
C ARG A 208 -8.03 6.98 -11.76
N ILE A 209 -9.22 7.49 -11.51
CA ILE A 209 -9.86 7.39 -10.19
C ILE A 209 -10.15 5.93 -9.83
N ILE A 210 -10.69 5.16 -10.77
CA ILE A 210 -10.94 3.73 -10.56
C ILE A 210 -9.63 2.99 -10.27
N ALA A 211 -8.58 3.26 -11.03
CA ALA A 211 -7.27 2.65 -10.81
C ALA A 211 -6.73 2.92 -9.41
N ARG A 212 -6.85 4.15 -8.91
CA ARG A 212 -6.47 4.51 -7.54
C ARG A 212 -7.26 3.72 -6.49
N ILE A 213 -8.57 3.61 -6.66
CA ILE A 213 -9.45 2.85 -5.75
C ILE A 213 -9.12 1.36 -5.81
N VAL A 214 -9.02 0.78 -7.02
CA VAL A 214 -8.66 -0.63 -7.23
C VAL A 214 -7.32 -0.93 -6.58
N ASN A 215 -6.32 -0.07 -6.78
CA ASN A 215 -5.00 -0.25 -6.21
C ASN A 215 -5.01 -0.27 -4.66
N GLN A 216 -5.86 0.51 -4.03
CA GLN A 216 -6.04 0.46 -2.58
C GLN A 216 -6.74 -0.83 -2.11
N LEU A 217 -7.78 -1.25 -2.83
CA LEU A 217 -8.64 -2.35 -2.40
C LEU A 217 -8.05 -3.74 -2.69
N ARG A 218 -7.29 -3.92 -3.77
CA ARG A 218 -6.76 -5.21 -4.21
C ARG A 218 -5.78 -5.86 -3.22
N HIS A 219 -5.21 -5.09 -2.31
CA HIS A 219 -4.38 -5.60 -1.22
C HIS A 219 -5.19 -6.17 -0.03
N ALA A 220 -6.49 -5.96 -0.03
CA ALA A 220 -7.40 -6.43 1.01
C ALA A 220 -8.54 -7.31 0.47
N LEU A 221 -8.88 -7.16 -0.81
CA LEU A 221 -10.00 -7.83 -1.45
C LEU A 221 -9.54 -8.57 -2.71
N THR A 222 -10.22 -9.67 -3.03
CA THR A 222 -10.09 -10.32 -4.34
C THR A 222 -10.66 -9.42 -5.44
N ALA A 223 -10.32 -9.66 -6.71
CA ALA A 223 -10.86 -8.90 -7.85
C ALA A 223 -12.39 -8.83 -7.85
N ARG A 224 -13.06 -9.95 -7.56
CA ARG A 224 -14.53 -9.99 -7.37
C ARG A 224 -14.98 -9.17 -6.15
N GLY A 225 -14.22 -9.20 -5.06
CA GLY A 225 -14.48 -8.39 -3.86
C GLY A 225 -14.40 -6.89 -4.16
N VAL A 226 -13.41 -6.47 -4.95
CA VAL A 226 -13.28 -5.09 -5.42
C VAL A 226 -14.48 -4.68 -6.28
N LEU A 227 -14.91 -5.53 -7.23
CA LEU A 227 -16.09 -5.24 -8.04
C LEU A 227 -17.34 -5.12 -7.17
N ASN A 228 -17.55 -6.05 -6.25
CA ASN A 228 -18.65 -6.00 -5.31
C ASN A 228 -18.65 -4.73 -4.47
N TRP A 229 -17.47 -4.26 -4.04
CA TRP A 229 -17.34 -3.02 -3.29
C TRP A 229 -17.88 -1.81 -4.09
N PHE A 230 -17.63 -1.76 -5.39
CA PHE A 230 -18.18 -0.70 -6.23
C PHE A 230 -19.71 -0.78 -6.40
N GLU A 231 -20.26 -1.98 -6.42
CA GLU A 231 -21.66 -2.24 -6.81
C GLU A 231 -22.64 -2.31 -5.65
N HIS A 232 -22.15 -2.60 -4.45
CA HIS A 232 -23.05 -2.76 -3.30
C HIS A 232 -23.25 -1.46 -2.53
N PRO A 233 -24.45 -1.27 -1.98
CA PRO A 233 -24.76 -0.16 -1.10
C PRO A 233 -23.80 -0.10 0.10
N HIS A 234 -23.33 1.11 0.42
CA HIS A 234 -22.41 1.32 1.53
C HIS A 234 -23.06 2.18 2.63
N PRO A 235 -22.97 1.80 3.92
CA PRO A 235 -23.58 2.57 5.01
C PRO A 235 -23.12 4.03 5.06
N GLU A 236 -21.84 4.29 4.84
CA GLU A 236 -21.26 5.63 4.81
C GLU A 236 -21.75 6.49 3.62
N LEU A 237 -22.30 5.86 2.58
CA LEU A 237 -22.93 6.49 1.43
C LEU A 237 -24.45 6.61 1.58
N LYS A 238 -24.98 6.43 2.80
CA LYS A 238 -26.42 6.44 3.08
C LYS A 238 -27.21 5.41 2.27
N GLY A 239 -26.57 4.31 1.92
CA GLY A 239 -27.17 3.23 1.13
C GLY A 239 -26.94 3.32 -0.37
N ASP A 240 -26.24 4.33 -0.85
CA ASP A 240 -25.79 4.37 -2.26
C ASP A 240 -24.58 3.45 -2.47
N ALA A 241 -24.40 2.99 -3.70
CA ALA A 241 -23.20 2.25 -4.10
C ALA A 241 -22.08 3.23 -4.53
N PRO A 242 -20.81 2.94 -4.24
CA PRO A 242 -19.67 3.72 -4.72
C PRO A 242 -19.69 4.00 -6.21
N PHE A 243 -20.20 3.06 -7.01
CA PHE A 243 -20.36 3.19 -8.44
C PHE A 243 -21.17 4.44 -8.86
N ALA A 244 -22.22 4.78 -8.09
CA ALA A 244 -23.09 5.94 -8.38
C ALA A 244 -22.37 7.29 -8.20
N LEU A 245 -21.30 7.33 -7.41
CA LEU A 245 -20.51 8.54 -7.14
C LEU A 245 -19.29 8.68 -8.06
N LEU A 246 -19.02 7.70 -8.90
CA LEU A 246 -17.91 7.79 -9.85
C LEU A 246 -18.14 8.93 -10.86
N PRO A 247 -17.07 9.62 -11.30
CA PRO A 247 -17.17 10.68 -12.29
C PRO A 247 -17.90 10.19 -13.54
N THR A 248 -18.88 10.97 -13.99
CA THR A 248 -19.59 10.76 -15.25
C THR A 248 -19.41 11.96 -16.16
N LYS A 249 -19.73 11.80 -17.45
CA LYS A 249 -19.58 12.84 -18.44
C LYS A 249 -20.30 14.13 -18.00
N GLY A 250 -19.52 15.19 -17.84
CA GLY A 250 -20.04 16.51 -17.42
C GLY A 250 -20.35 16.64 -15.91
N SER A 251 -20.09 15.60 -15.09
CA SER A 251 -20.34 15.64 -13.64
C SER A 251 -19.18 14.98 -12.90
N SER A 252 -18.22 15.78 -12.48
CA SER A 252 -17.13 15.33 -11.58
C SER A 252 -17.13 16.20 -10.35
N SER A 253 -17.58 15.63 -9.21
CA SER A 253 -17.41 16.26 -7.90
C SER A 253 -16.11 15.80 -7.28
N LEU A 254 -15.17 16.73 -7.07
CA LEU A 254 -13.93 16.44 -6.35
C LEU A 254 -14.22 15.88 -4.96
N GLN A 255 -15.25 16.38 -4.28
CA GLN A 255 -15.66 15.91 -2.97
C GLN A 255 -16.07 14.42 -2.98
N ASN A 256 -16.80 13.98 -4.02
CA ASN A 256 -17.19 12.58 -4.18
C ASN A 256 -15.95 11.70 -4.38
N VAL A 257 -14.99 12.15 -5.18
CA VAL A 257 -13.75 11.41 -5.44
C VAL A 257 -12.91 11.28 -4.16
N GLU A 258 -12.70 12.36 -3.42
CA GLU A 258 -11.99 12.34 -2.15
C GLU A 258 -12.68 11.44 -1.13
N PHE A 259 -14.00 11.48 -1.11
CA PHE A 259 -14.78 10.62 -0.22
C PHE A 259 -14.61 9.13 -0.58
N LEU A 260 -14.71 8.77 -1.87
CA LEU A 260 -14.50 7.40 -2.34
C LEU A 260 -13.09 6.89 -2.04
N LEU A 261 -12.05 7.72 -2.21
CA LEU A 261 -10.68 7.36 -1.88
C LEU A 261 -10.50 7.12 -0.38
N ARG A 262 -11.10 7.95 0.48
CA ARG A 262 -11.09 7.74 1.94
C ARG A 262 -11.82 6.46 2.32
N LEU A 263 -12.98 6.21 1.71
CA LEU A 263 -13.78 5.01 1.95
C LEU A 263 -13.00 3.73 1.58
N ALA A 264 -12.30 3.74 0.44
CA ALA A 264 -11.43 2.64 0.03
C ALA A 264 -10.26 2.42 1.02
N SER A 265 -9.68 3.50 1.54
CA SER A 265 -8.62 3.42 2.56
C SER A 265 -9.13 2.80 3.87
N SER A 266 -10.36 3.14 4.30
CA SER A 266 -10.95 2.57 5.52
C SER A 266 -11.25 1.08 5.37
N ALA A 267 -11.72 0.63 4.20
CA ALA A 267 -11.97 -0.79 3.93
C ALA A 267 -10.70 -1.63 4.09
N ARG A 268 -9.53 -1.10 3.71
CA ARG A 268 -8.23 -1.75 3.91
C ARG A 268 -7.88 -1.90 5.41
N SER A 269 -8.22 -0.90 6.22
CA SER A 269 -7.92 -0.91 7.65
C SER A 269 -8.76 -1.95 8.42
N HIS A 270 -10.00 -2.16 8.02
CA HIS A 270 -10.91 -3.12 8.66
C HIS A 270 -10.63 -4.58 8.29
N SER A 271 -10.06 -4.84 7.10
CA SER A 271 -9.66 -6.20 6.69
C SER A 271 -8.44 -6.69 7.48
N ALA A 272 -7.76 -5.83 8.21
CA ALA A 272 -6.57 -6.12 9.01
C ALA A 272 -6.89 -6.41 10.50
N THR A 273 -8.17 -6.41 10.89
CA THR A 273 -8.64 -6.79 12.24
C THR A 273 -9.19 -8.20 12.27
#